data_a13c8a04b9c45a7b8e4fe3a659750aed
#
_entry.id   a13c8a04b9c45a7b8e4fe3a659750aed
#
_cell.length_a   1.000
_cell.length_b   1.000
_cell.length_c   1.000
_cell.angle_alpha   90.00
_cell.angle_beta   90.00
_cell.angle_gamma   90.00
#
_symmetry.space_group_name_H-M   'P 1'
#
loop_
_entity.id
_entity.type
_entity.pdbx_description
1 polymer ?
#
loop_
_entity_poly.entity_id
_entity_poly.type
_entity_poly.pdbx_seq_one_letter_code
_entity_poly.pdbx_strand_id
1 'polypeptide(L)'
;MRITTWAEYGLICALHLARRAGEGPITGREIATSERLPADYVEQILLRLRRAGIVNSTRGARGGYSLARAPEAISVREVIGASELGTFDLHCITHPVGEERCAESQNCSIRPVWMMLQRKIDDALESVNLGDLLVDEPTVRQRVGLPVLTV
;
A
#
# COMPACT_ATOMS: atom_id res chain seq x y z
N MET A 1 12.99 8.81 -5.10
CA MET A 1 11.79 8.09 -4.65
C MET A 1 11.92 6.65 -5.10
N ARG A 2 11.73 5.69 -4.22
CA ARG A 2 11.88 4.26 -4.53
C ARG A 2 10.70 3.52 -3.90
N ILE A 3 9.97 2.73 -4.69
CA ILE A 3 8.97 1.81 -4.16
C ILE A 3 9.72 0.66 -3.48
N THR A 4 9.38 0.34 -2.26
CA THR A 4 10.07 -0.71 -1.52
C THR A 4 9.36 -2.05 -1.70
N THR A 5 10.09 -3.11 -1.43
CA THR A 5 9.55 -4.48 -1.41
C THR A 5 8.35 -4.63 -0.45
N TRP A 6 8.32 -3.85 0.63
CA TRP A 6 7.19 -3.85 1.57
C TRP A 6 5.90 -3.32 0.94
N ALA A 7 5.98 -2.24 0.15
CA ALA A 7 4.84 -1.70 -0.58
C ALA A 7 4.32 -2.68 -1.62
N GLU A 8 5.22 -3.25 -2.43
CA GLU A 8 4.86 -4.23 -3.47
C GLU A 8 4.20 -5.47 -2.87
N TYR A 9 4.84 -6.10 -1.89
CA TYR A 9 4.29 -7.30 -1.24
C TYR A 9 3.02 -7.00 -0.46
N GLY A 10 2.91 -5.79 0.13
CA GLY A 10 1.68 -5.34 0.78
C GLY A 10 0.49 -5.31 -0.16
N LEU A 11 0.67 -4.72 -1.33
CA LEU A 11 -0.37 -4.69 -2.37
C LEU A 11 -0.69 -6.10 -2.89
N ILE A 12 0.31 -6.94 -3.13
CA ILE A 12 0.09 -8.33 -3.58
C ILE A 12 -0.73 -9.11 -2.55
N CYS A 13 -0.38 -9.03 -1.27
CA CYS A 13 -1.13 -9.69 -0.20
C CYS A 13 -2.57 -9.17 -0.10
N ALA A 14 -2.77 -7.85 -0.14
CA ALA A 14 -4.09 -7.24 -0.08
C ALA A 14 -4.96 -7.62 -1.30
N LEU A 15 -4.38 -7.64 -2.51
CA LEU A 15 -5.06 -8.07 -3.73
C LEU A 15 -5.41 -9.55 -3.71
N HIS A 16 -4.55 -10.42 -3.18
CA HIS A 16 -4.85 -11.84 -3.00
C HIS A 16 -6.10 -12.03 -2.14
N LEU A 17 -6.17 -11.33 -1.01
CA LEU A 17 -7.35 -11.34 -0.14
C LEU A 17 -8.59 -10.74 -0.82
N ALA A 18 -8.42 -9.68 -1.61
CA ALA A 18 -9.51 -9.04 -2.33
C ALA A 18 -10.12 -9.95 -3.42
N ARG A 19 -9.29 -10.69 -4.17
CA ARG A 19 -9.75 -11.67 -5.18
C ARG A 19 -10.58 -12.79 -4.56
N ARG A 20 -10.35 -13.11 -3.31
CA ARG A 20 -11.01 -14.19 -2.57
C ARG A 20 -11.96 -13.66 -1.48
N ALA A 21 -12.42 -12.42 -1.63
CA ALA A 21 -13.36 -11.83 -0.71
C ALA A 21 -14.67 -12.65 -0.66
N GLY A 22 -15.09 -13.04 0.54
CA GLY A 22 -16.28 -13.88 0.75
C GLY A 22 -16.03 -15.38 0.81
N GLU A 23 -14.83 -15.87 0.49
CA GLU A 23 -14.49 -17.31 0.59
C GLU A 23 -14.08 -17.76 2.01
N GLY A 24 -13.94 -16.81 2.93
CA GLY A 24 -13.49 -17.04 4.29
C GLY A 24 -12.03 -16.63 4.51
N PRO A 25 -11.49 -16.86 5.73
CA PRO A 25 -10.13 -16.49 6.07
C PRO A 25 -9.09 -17.32 5.30
N ILE A 26 -8.01 -16.68 4.85
CA ILE A 26 -6.91 -17.28 4.10
C ILE A 26 -5.65 -17.21 4.97
N THR A 27 -4.89 -18.29 5.06
CA THR A 27 -3.67 -18.32 5.87
C THR A 27 -2.54 -17.55 5.20
N GLY A 28 -1.65 -16.94 6.00
CA GLY A 28 -0.44 -16.27 5.47
C GLY A 28 0.44 -17.24 4.67
N ARG A 29 0.51 -18.50 5.07
CA ARG A 29 1.22 -19.54 4.33
C ARG A 29 0.63 -19.81 2.95
N GLU A 30 -0.69 -19.81 2.83
CA GLU A 30 -1.38 -19.98 1.55
C GLU A 30 -1.08 -18.79 0.62
N ILE A 31 -1.15 -17.55 1.12
CA ILE A 31 -0.81 -16.35 0.37
C ILE A 31 0.65 -16.42 -0.10
N ALA A 32 1.59 -16.72 0.80
CA ALA A 32 3.01 -16.83 0.50
C ALA A 32 3.28 -17.85 -0.62
N THR A 33 2.65 -19.02 -0.55
CA THR A 33 2.81 -20.08 -1.54
C THR A 33 2.20 -19.69 -2.89
N SER A 34 0.98 -19.16 -2.89
CA SER A 34 0.25 -18.78 -4.12
C SER A 34 0.93 -17.64 -4.86
N GLU A 35 1.39 -16.63 -4.13
CA GLU A 35 2.04 -15.45 -4.72
C GLU A 35 3.57 -15.58 -4.83
N ARG A 36 4.14 -16.72 -4.42
CA ARG A 36 5.59 -17.01 -4.43
C ARG A 36 6.40 -15.96 -3.66
N LEU A 37 5.87 -15.54 -2.50
CA LEU A 37 6.51 -14.58 -1.61
C LEU A 37 7.17 -15.29 -0.42
N PRO A 38 8.24 -14.70 0.17
CA PRO A 38 8.82 -15.21 1.40
C PRO A 38 7.81 -15.17 2.55
N ALA A 39 7.60 -16.30 3.22
CA ALA A 39 6.58 -16.44 4.27
C ALA A 39 6.75 -15.44 5.42
N ASP A 40 8.00 -15.20 5.84
CA ASP A 40 8.29 -14.25 6.93
C ASP A 40 7.86 -12.81 6.59
N TYR A 41 8.05 -12.39 5.33
CA TYR A 41 7.58 -11.09 4.85
C TYR A 41 6.05 -11.01 4.85
N VAL A 42 5.38 -12.06 4.34
CA VAL A 42 3.92 -12.12 4.30
C VAL A 42 3.31 -12.01 5.70
N GLU A 43 3.82 -12.75 6.67
CA GLU A 43 3.35 -12.68 8.06
C GLU A 43 3.53 -11.29 8.66
N GLN A 44 4.69 -10.65 8.45
CA GLN A 44 4.93 -9.29 8.93
C GLN A 44 4.01 -8.25 8.26
N ILE A 45 3.77 -8.38 6.97
CA ILE A 45 2.88 -7.52 6.20
C ILE A 45 1.44 -7.66 6.72
N LEU A 46 0.94 -8.89 6.83
CA LEU A 46 -0.41 -9.16 7.33
C LEU A 46 -0.60 -8.62 8.75
N LEU A 47 0.43 -8.70 9.60
CA LEU A 47 0.40 -8.11 10.93
C LEU A 47 0.27 -6.58 10.87
N ARG A 48 0.99 -5.91 9.96
CA ARG A 48 0.91 -4.46 9.75
C ARG A 48 -0.44 -4.04 9.20
N LEU A 49 -0.94 -4.74 8.16
CA LEU A 49 -2.26 -4.49 7.58
C LEU A 49 -3.38 -4.69 8.62
N ARG A 50 -3.24 -5.67 9.52
CA ARG A 50 -4.17 -5.87 10.62
C ARG A 50 -4.15 -4.72 11.63
N ARG A 51 -2.97 -4.25 12.01
CA ARG A 51 -2.83 -3.09 12.92
C ARG A 51 -3.45 -1.82 12.35
N ALA A 52 -3.39 -1.67 11.02
CA ALA A 52 -4.00 -0.56 10.30
C ALA A 52 -5.51 -0.74 10.05
N GLY A 53 -6.12 -1.85 10.45
CA GLY A 53 -7.54 -2.11 10.23
C GLY A 53 -7.92 -2.41 8.77
N ILE A 54 -6.95 -2.80 7.95
CA ILE A 54 -7.17 -3.19 6.53
C ILE A 54 -7.59 -4.65 6.44
N VAL A 55 -7.03 -5.51 7.31
CA VAL A 55 -7.39 -6.92 7.39
C VAL A 55 -7.79 -7.31 8.80
N ASN A 56 -8.66 -8.30 8.90
CA ASN A 56 -9.02 -9.00 10.13
C ASN A 56 -8.28 -10.34 10.21
N SER A 57 -8.05 -10.83 11.43
CA SER A 57 -7.52 -12.18 11.65
C SER A 57 -8.52 -13.03 12.43
N THR A 58 -8.73 -14.25 11.99
CA THR A 58 -9.55 -15.27 12.67
C THR A 58 -8.64 -16.36 13.20
N ARG A 59 -8.79 -16.73 14.47
CA ARG A 59 -8.04 -17.82 15.12
C ARG A 59 -8.70 -19.19 14.88
N GLY A 60 -7.90 -20.25 14.97
CA GLY A 60 -8.36 -21.64 14.94
C GLY A 60 -7.90 -22.40 13.71
N ALA A 61 -8.32 -23.68 13.60
CA ALA A 61 -7.93 -24.58 12.51
C ALA A 61 -8.37 -24.10 11.12
N ARG A 62 -9.43 -23.31 11.06
CA ARG A 62 -9.91 -22.62 9.84
C ARG A 62 -9.67 -21.11 9.91
N GLY A 63 -8.65 -20.71 10.65
CA GLY A 63 -8.28 -19.31 10.81
C GLY A 63 -7.44 -18.80 9.65
N GLY A 64 -7.17 -17.49 9.68
CA GLY A 64 -6.40 -16.79 8.67
C GLY A 64 -6.75 -15.31 8.63
N TYR A 65 -6.58 -14.71 7.49
CA TYR A 65 -6.80 -13.29 7.27
C TYR A 65 -7.89 -13.07 6.21
N SER A 66 -8.66 -12.02 6.37
CA SER A 66 -9.64 -11.52 5.38
C SER A 66 -9.63 -10.01 5.37
N LEU A 67 -10.10 -9.38 4.29
CA LEU A 67 -10.27 -7.93 4.29
C LEU A 67 -11.26 -7.50 5.37
N ALA A 68 -10.99 -6.37 6.02
CA ALA A 68 -11.87 -5.79 7.03
C ALA A 68 -13.03 -4.99 6.42
N ARG A 69 -12.88 -4.57 5.17
CA ARG A 69 -13.83 -3.76 4.39
C ARG A 69 -13.92 -4.30 2.95
N ALA A 70 -14.93 -3.86 2.21
CA ALA A 70 -15.02 -4.15 0.79
C ALA A 70 -13.77 -3.63 0.03
N PRO A 71 -13.28 -4.33 -1.02
CA PRO A 71 -12.10 -3.90 -1.78
C PRO A 71 -12.20 -2.46 -2.30
N GLU A 72 -13.38 -2.01 -2.67
CA GLU A 72 -13.67 -0.67 -3.17
C GLU A 72 -13.52 0.42 -2.09
N ALA A 73 -13.54 0.03 -0.81
CA ALA A 73 -13.38 0.92 0.34
C ALA A 73 -11.96 0.95 0.90
N ILE A 74 -10.99 0.36 0.22
CA ILE A 74 -9.58 0.31 0.63
C ILE A 74 -8.73 0.88 -0.49
N SER A 75 -8.10 2.05 -0.25
CA SER A 75 -7.24 2.68 -1.25
C SER A 75 -5.85 2.03 -1.32
N VAL A 76 -5.19 2.16 -2.46
CA VAL A 76 -3.79 1.77 -2.64
C VAL A 76 -2.90 2.52 -1.65
N ARG A 77 -3.21 3.80 -1.38
CA ARG A 77 -2.49 4.62 -0.39
C ARG A 77 -2.53 4.01 1.01
N GLU A 78 -3.71 3.55 1.48
CA GLU A 78 -3.86 2.92 2.79
C GLU A 78 -2.98 1.66 2.91
N VAL A 79 -2.99 0.81 1.88
CA VAL A 79 -2.22 -0.44 1.87
C VAL A 79 -0.72 -0.17 1.90
N ILE A 80 -0.24 0.75 1.06
CA ILE A 80 1.18 1.14 1.03
C ILE A 80 1.58 1.75 2.37
N GLY A 81 0.81 2.72 2.88
CA GLY A 81 1.10 3.38 4.15
C GLY A 81 1.14 2.43 5.35
N ALA A 82 0.28 1.41 5.35
CA ALA A 82 0.28 0.36 6.38
C ALA A 82 1.46 -0.61 6.26
N SER A 83 1.86 -0.93 5.03
CA SER A 83 2.95 -1.89 4.76
C SER A 83 4.32 -1.30 5.05
N GLU A 84 4.47 -0.01 4.85
CA GLU A 84 5.71 0.72 5.04
C GLU A 84 5.62 1.67 6.24
N LEU A 85 6.70 1.77 6.99
CA LEU A 85 6.85 2.79 8.02
C LEU A 85 7.50 4.03 7.37
N GLY A 86 6.67 4.90 6.74
CA GLY A 86 7.12 6.23 6.34
C GLY A 86 7.79 6.37 4.98
N THR A 87 7.48 5.55 3.98
CA THR A 87 8.18 5.55 2.68
C THR A 87 7.96 6.79 1.83
N PHE A 88 6.89 7.51 2.04
CA PHE A 88 6.60 8.75 1.34
C PHE A 88 6.73 9.99 2.22
N ASP A 89 7.28 9.85 3.42
CA ASP A 89 7.61 11.00 4.24
C ASP A 89 8.79 11.75 3.64
N LEU A 90 8.51 12.91 3.11
CA LEU A 90 9.55 13.83 2.67
C LEU A 90 10.34 14.27 3.90
N HIS A 91 11.62 13.97 3.90
CA HIS A 91 12.55 14.26 5.00
C HIS A 91 12.51 15.69 5.52
N CYS A 92 12.01 16.66 4.72
CA CYS A 92 11.86 18.05 5.14
C CYS A 92 10.88 18.29 6.31
N ILE A 93 9.96 17.34 6.56
CA ILE A 93 8.98 17.47 7.66
C ILE A 93 9.41 16.60 8.85
N THR A 94 9.87 15.38 8.59
CA THR A 94 10.19 14.40 9.63
C THR A 94 11.67 14.34 10.00
N HIS A 95 12.57 14.59 9.06
CA HIS A 95 14.03 14.55 9.24
C HIS A 95 14.67 15.70 8.45
N PRO A 96 14.73 16.90 9.01
CA PRO A 96 15.40 18.03 8.35
C PRO A 96 16.87 17.70 8.09
N VAL A 97 17.37 18.06 6.91
CA VAL A 97 18.75 17.78 6.44
C VAL A 97 19.81 18.42 7.36
N GLY A 98 19.44 19.39 8.18
CA GLY A 98 20.28 20.01 9.21
C GLY A 98 19.39 20.78 10.17
N GLU A 99 19.55 20.54 11.48
CA GLU A 99 18.75 21.22 12.50
C GLU A 99 18.87 22.74 12.41
N GLU A 100 20.08 23.27 12.26
CA GLU A 100 20.32 24.71 12.13
C GLU A 100 19.74 25.29 10.84
N ARG A 101 19.86 24.61 9.70
CA ARG A 101 19.37 25.09 8.41
C ARG A 101 17.84 25.04 8.32
N CYS A 102 17.20 24.08 8.97
CA CYS A 102 15.74 23.85 8.88
C CYS A 102 14.97 24.49 10.03
N ALA A 103 15.57 24.71 11.19
CA ALA A 103 14.91 25.33 12.35
C ALA A 103 14.53 26.79 12.13
N GLU A 104 15.35 27.56 11.42
CA GLU A 104 15.10 28.97 11.11
C GLU A 104 14.28 29.19 9.82
N SER A 105 13.95 28.12 9.09
CA SER A 105 13.39 28.25 7.75
C SER A 105 11.87 28.41 7.71
N GLN A 106 11.35 29.50 8.23
CA GLN A 106 10.02 29.99 7.79
C GLN A 106 10.01 30.36 6.30
N ASN A 107 11.20 30.47 5.65
CA ASN A 107 11.41 30.89 4.28
C ASN A 107 12.15 29.87 3.40
N CYS A 108 11.83 28.59 3.51
CA CYS A 108 12.43 27.57 2.61
C CYS A 108 11.61 27.42 1.34
N SER A 109 12.09 27.98 0.23
CA SER A 109 11.45 27.89 -1.11
C SER A 109 11.40 26.47 -1.69
N ILE A 110 12.21 25.55 -1.18
CA ILE A 110 12.23 24.14 -1.62
C ILE A 110 11.09 23.33 -0.99
N ARG A 111 10.75 23.60 0.27
CA ARG A 111 9.72 22.88 1.01
C ARG A 111 8.37 22.80 0.29
N PRO A 112 7.81 23.91 -0.27
CA PRO A 112 6.55 23.86 -1.00
C PRO A 112 6.57 22.91 -2.20
N VAL A 113 7.71 22.78 -2.89
CA VAL A 113 7.88 21.87 -4.03
C VAL A 113 7.75 20.42 -3.59
N TRP A 114 8.40 20.05 -2.49
CA TRP A 114 8.29 18.71 -1.94
C TRP A 114 6.89 18.42 -1.40
N MET A 115 6.27 19.37 -0.71
CA MET A 115 4.88 19.23 -0.25
C MET A 115 3.90 19.05 -1.42
N MET A 116 4.09 19.77 -2.50
CA MET A 116 3.30 19.60 -3.72
C MET A 116 3.48 18.19 -4.31
N LEU A 117 4.71 17.72 -4.40
CA LEU A 117 5.00 16.36 -4.91
C LEU A 117 4.35 15.29 -4.03
N GLN A 118 4.51 15.40 -2.71
CA GLN A 118 3.88 14.48 -1.75
C GLN A 118 2.36 14.43 -1.96
N ARG A 119 1.71 15.59 -2.02
CA ARG A 119 0.26 15.66 -2.24
C ARG A 119 -0.16 14.98 -3.53
N LYS A 120 0.55 15.23 -4.63
CA LYS A 120 0.23 14.60 -5.92
C LYS A 120 0.36 13.08 -5.89
N ILE A 121 1.36 12.55 -5.18
CA ILE A 121 1.52 11.11 -4.99
C ILE A 121 0.39 10.56 -4.13
N ASP A 122 0.11 11.20 -3.00
CA ASP A 122 -0.97 10.80 -2.11
C ASP A 122 -2.33 10.80 -2.81
N ASP A 123 -2.66 11.86 -3.55
CA ASP A 123 -3.90 11.98 -4.32
C ASP A 123 -4.00 10.87 -5.39
N ALA A 124 -2.90 10.59 -6.10
CA ALA A 124 -2.87 9.53 -7.11
C ALA A 124 -3.11 8.15 -6.50
N LEU A 125 -2.45 7.83 -5.38
CA LEU A 125 -2.61 6.54 -4.70
C LEU A 125 -3.97 6.41 -4.00
N GLU A 126 -4.55 7.50 -3.51
CA GLU A 126 -5.88 7.53 -2.91
C GLU A 126 -6.99 7.35 -3.95
N SER A 127 -6.77 7.80 -5.19
CA SER A 127 -7.75 7.71 -6.27
C SER A 127 -7.96 6.29 -6.81
N VAL A 128 -7.11 5.33 -6.43
CA VAL A 128 -7.19 3.93 -6.85
C VAL A 128 -7.46 3.06 -5.63
N ASN A 129 -8.48 2.21 -5.68
CA ASN A 129 -8.83 1.25 -4.64
C ASN A 129 -8.51 -0.19 -5.06
N LEU A 130 -8.58 -1.14 -4.13
CA LEU A 130 -8.32 -2.55 -4.42
C LEU A 130 -9.29 -3.14 -5.44
N GLY A 131 -10.57 -2.70 -5.45
CA GLY A 131 -11.56 -3.13 -6.42
C GLY A 131 -11.20 -2.74 -7.85
N ASP A 132 -10.58 -1.56 -8.04
CA ASP A 132 -10.09 -1.11 -9.35
C ASP A 132 -8.99 -2.01 -9.92
N LEU A 133 -8.26 -2.71 -9.07
CA LEU A 133 -7.15 -3.59 -9.44
C LEU A 133 -7.56 -5.06 -9.61
N LEU A 134 -8.84 -5.41 -9.45
CA LEU A 134 -9.35 -6.77 -9.64
C LEU A 134 -9.68 -7.11 -11.10
N VAL A 135 -9.32 -6.25 -12.02
CA VAL A 135 -9.50 -6.41 -13.47
C VAL A 135 -8.14 -6.65 -14.16
N ASP A 136 -8.14 -6.85 -15.46
CA ASP A 136 -6.92 -7.03 -16.25
C ASP A 136 -6.07 -5.76 -16.37
N GLU A 137 -4.79 -5.93 -16.66
CA GLU A 137 -3.84 -4.81 -16.77
C GLU A 137 -4.26 -3.74 -17.79
N PRO A 138 -4.74 -4.08 -19.02
CA PRO A 138 -5.23 -3.08 -19.97
C PRO A 138 -6.33 -2.18 -19.39
N THR A 139 -7.27 -2.77 -18.66
CA THR A 139 -8.36 -2.02 -18.00
C THR A 139 -7.82 -1.11 -16.89
N VAL A 140 -6.88 -1.60 -16.06
CA VAL A 140 -6.24 -0.77 -15.04
C VAL A 140 -5.50 0.40 -15.69
N ARG A 141 -4.74 0.16 -16.78
CA ARG A 141 -4.03 1.23 -17.52
C ARG A 141 -4.97 2.33 -17.97
N GLN A 142 -6.12 1.97 -18.51
CA GLN A 142 -7.16 2.93 -18.90
C GLN A 142 -7.65 3.76 -17.72
N ARG A 143 -7.93 3.13 -16.58
CA ARG A 143 -8.41 3.80 -15.36
C ARG A 143 -7.41 4.79 -14.78
N VAL A 144 -6.12 4.45 -14.81
CA VAL A 144 -5.05 5.33 -14.30
C VAL A 144 -4.48 6.27 -15.37
N GLY A 145 -5.09 6.35 -16.56
CA GLY A 145 -4.70 7.29 -17.63
C GLY A 145 -3.39 6.93 -18.33
N LEU A 146 -2.98 5.66 -18.30
CA LEU A 146 -1.79 5.18 -19.01
C LEU A 146 -2.17 4.57 -20.37
N PRO A 147 -1.29 4.69 -21.40
CA PRO A 147 -1.54 4.09 -22.69
C PRO A 147 -1.58 2.55 -22.58
N VAL A 148 -2.52 1.92 -23.29
CA VAL A 148 -2.55 0.47 -23.44
C VAL A 148 -1.39 0.04 -24.33
N LEU A 149 -0.55 -0.86 -23.82
CA LEU A 149 0.54 -1.42 -24.64
C LEU A 149 -0.06 -2.39 -25.66
N THR A 150 -0.02 -2.00 -26.92
CA THR A 150 -0.24 -2.96 -28.04
C THR A 150 1.04 -3.78 -28.19
N VAL A 151 0.94 -5.07 -27.89
CA VAL A 151 1.99 -6.06 -28.19
C VAL A 151 1.86 -6.45 -29.66
#